data_1d9b5221c11c083967629ef19d6380f7
#
_entry.id   1d9b5221c11c083967629ef19d6380f7
#
_cell.length_a   1.000
_cell.length_b   1.000
_cell.length_c   1.000
_cell.angle_alpha   90.00
_cell.angle_beta   90.00
_cell.angle_gamma   90.00
#
_symmetry.space_group_name_H-M   'P 1'
#
loop_
_entity.id
_entity.type
_entity.pdbx_description
1 polymer ?
#
loop_
_entity_poly.entity_id
_entity_poly.type
_entity_poly.pdbx_seq_one_letter_code
_entity_poly.pdbx_strand_id
1 'polypeptide(L)'
;MYLSRQALRLSIAALEEELCGKLFVNNRNHLALTEKGERFRAQAAPVVQQFNALCQQAYQDIQSAPLRLGISVALVPDYLPNLGEVLEAFRQQYPGIPLELTSLSNDEVPVQLQRGALDAGLVMDLGGCAAGLARTALSQHTAAVMVCRSSPFWERTHITPAELDGQTLLVPGFAPDALAPLWQALRESSAHPQLELVEQFYQVLYRTQEQNCVSLNRFEKSSSNQMSNVRDVILDGLPPICAGFLRPQKQHNACAELLCRFLQERLKF
;
A
#
# COMPACT_ATOMS: atom_id res chain seq x y z
N MET A 1 6.39 12.68 8.68
CA MET A 1 7.85 12.76 8.92
C MET A 1 8.31 11.41 9.47
N TYR A 2 9.01 10.57 8.66
CA TYR A 2 9.59 9.33 9.15
C TYR A 2 10.83 9.67 9.95
N LEU A 3 10.67 9.83 11.25
CA LEU A 3 11.82 9.88 12.13
C LEU A 3 12.25 8.44 12.38
N SER A 4 13.51 8.10 12.03
CA SER A 4 14.10 6.85 12.50
C SER A 4 14.10 6.87 14.03
N ARG A 5 14.12 5.68 14.68
CA ARG A 5 14.23 5.59 16.14
C ARG A 5 15.39 6.41 16.68
N GLN A 6 16.47 6.51 15.93
CA GLN A 6 17.65 7.29 16.27
C GLN A 6 17.38 8.80 16.16
N ALA A 7 16.72 9.27 15.09
CA ALA A 7 16.35 10.68 14.93
C ALA A 7 15.38 11.13 16.02
N LEU A 8 14.38 10.30 16.37
CA LEU A 8 13.47 10.59 17.47
C LEU A 8 14.20 10.72 18.83
N ARG A 9 15.14 9.82 19.11
CA ARG A 9 15.97 9.90 20.34
C ARG A 9 16.78 11.17 20.39
N LEU A 10 17.39 11.58 19.28
CA LEU A 10 18.17 12.84 19.20
C LEU A 10 17.28 14.06 19.42
N SER A 11 16.08 14.09 18.80
CA SER A 11 15.14 15.20 19.00
C SER A 11 14.64 15.30 20.44
N ILE A 12 14.37 14.16 21.11
CA ILE A 12 13.98 14.13 22.51
C ILE A 12 15.16 14.60 23.39
N ALA A 13 16.39 14.15 23.12
CA ALA A 13 17.57 14.56 23.88
C ALA A 13 17.82 16.07 23.78
N ALA A 14 17.72 16.64 22.57
CA ALA A 14 17.84 18.08 22.34
C ALA A 14 16.77 18.88 23.11
N LEU A 15 15.52 18.43 23.08
CA LEU A 15 14.43 19.05 23.84
C LEU A 15 14.66 18.96 25.36
N GLU A 16 15.11 17.82 25.86
CA GLU A 16 15.46 17.66 27.29
C GLU A 16 16.61 18.55 27.73
N GLU A 17 17.58 18.81 26.84
CA GLU A 17 18.69 19.73 27.06
C GLU A 17 18.21 21.18 27.13
N GLU A 18 17.39 21.63 26.14
CA GLU A 18 16.80 22.97 26.17
C GLU A 18 15.94 23.21 27.41
N LEU A 19 15.20 22.22 27.86
CA LEU A 19 14.33 22.29 29.03
C LEU A 19 15.12 22.07 30.36
N CYS A 20 16.43 21.85 30.32
CA CYS A 20 17.28 21.54 31.45
C CYS A 20 16.70 20.44 32.34
N GLY A 21 16.20 19.34 31.73
CA GLY A 21 15.68 18.20 32.50
C GLY A 21 15.05 17.10 31.72
N LYS A 22 15.09 15.89 32.29
CA LYS A 22 14.53 14.69 31.65
C LYS A 22 13.02 14.71 31.62
N LEU A 23 12.48 14.41 30.44
CA LEU A 23 11.03 14.23 30.20
C LEU A 23 10.64 12.75 30.29
N PHE A 24 11.56 11.85 29.99
CA PHE A 24 11.33 10.41 30.01
C PHE A 24 12.25 9.68 30.95
N VAL A 25 11.74 8.63 31.56
CA VAL A 25 12.49 7.69 32.42
C VAL A 25 12.24 6.26 31.95
N ASN A 26 13.29 5.44 32.01
CA ASN A 26 13.18 4.02 31.63
C ASN A 26 12.95 3.19 32.91
N ASN A 27 11.74 2.69 33.11
CA ASN A 27 11.35 1.81 34.19
C ASN A 27 11.26 0.37 33.68
N ARG A 28 12.29 -0.47 33.98
CA ARG A 28 12.29 -1.94 33.76
C ARG A 28 11.65 -2.39 32.46
N ASN A 29 12.11 -1.87 31.31
CA ASN A 29 11.58 -2.10 29.95
C ASN A 29 10.36 -1.27 29.50
N HIS A 30 9.87 -0.32 30.28
CA HIS A 30 8.83 0.61 29.84
C HIS A 30 9.35 2.05 29.91
N LEU A 31 9.19 2.78 28.81
CA LEU A 31 9.45 4.21 28.77
C LEU A 31 8.24 4.92 29.40
N ALA A 32 8.48 5.67 30.47
CA ALA A 32 7.46 6.46 31.17
C ALA A 32 7.83 7.93 31.17
N LEU A 33 6.86 8.81 31.33
CA LEU A 33 7.11 10.24 31.53
C LEU A 33 7.56 10.49 32.97
N THR A 34 8.46 11.45 33.13
CA THR A 34 8.80 12.02 34.45
C THR A 34 7.67 12.98 34.88
N GLU A 35 7.65 13.42 36.14
CA GLU A 35 6.72 14.47 36.59
C GLU A 35 6.88 15.78 35.78
N LYS A 36 8.11 16.13 35.40
CA LYS A 36 8.39 17.23 34.46
C LYS A 36 7.85 16.95 33.07
N GLY A 37 7.99 15.71 32.61
CA GLY A 37 7.42 15.25 31.33
C GLY A 37 5.92 15.34 31.28
N GLU A 38 5.21 14.94 32.33
CA GLU A 38 3.73 15.06 32.41
C GLU A 38 3.29 16.52 32.40
N ARG A 39 3.96 17.38 33.18
CA ARG A 39 3.68 18.83 33.17
C ARG A 39 3.93 19.44 31.79
N PHE A 40 5.04 19.11 31.16
CA PHE A 40 5.36 19.60 29.82
C PHE A 40 4.35 19.11 28.78
N ARG A 41 3.95 17.83 28.82
CA ARG A 41 2.93 17.27 27.94
C ARG A 41 1.61 18.02 28.06
N ALA A 42 1.15 18.30 29.29
CA ALA A 42 -0.09 19.04 29.55
C ALA A 42 -0.05 20.45 28.98
N GLN A 43 1.12 21.11 28.99
CA GLN A 43 1.30 22.46 28.44
C GLN A 43 1.49 22.45 26.91
N ALA A 44 2.18 21.46 26.38
CA ALA A 44 2.46 21.33 24.95
C ALA A 44 1.24 20.87 24.15
N ALA A 45 0.36 20.03 24.73
CA ALA A 45 -0.82 19.51 24.04
C ALA A 45 -1.73 20.61 23.46
N PRO A 46 -2.12 21.66 24.18
CA PRO A 46 -2.94 22.74 23.61
C PRO A 46 -2.20 23.54 22.53
N VAL A 47 -0.88 23.72 22.63
CA VAL A 47 -0.08 24.40 21.62
C VAL A 47 -0.07 23.60 20.31
N VAL A 48 0.11 22.27 20.40
CA VAL A 48 0.04 21.38 19.23
C VAL A 48 -1.37 21.42 18.63
N GLN A 49 -2.42 21.41 19.45
CA GLN A 49 -3.79 21.52 18.97
C GLN A 49 -4.05 22.87 18.28
N GLN A 50 -3.60 23.99 18.85
CA GLN A 50 -3.71 25.30 18.20
C GLN A 50 -2.92 25.39 16.90
N PHE A 51 -1.72 24.83 16.84
CA PHE A 51 -0.95 24.75 15.61
C PHE A 51 -1.67 23.94 14.53
N ASN A 52 -2.22 22.79 14.89
CA ASN A 52 -3.00 21.96 13.97
C ASN A 52 -4.26 22.70 13.49
N ALA A 53 -4.96 23.42 14.38
CA ALA A 53 -6.13 24.22 14.03
C ALA A 53 -5.78 25.36 13.07
N LEU A 54 -4.65 26.05 13.31
CA LEU A 54 -4.13 27.08 12.40
C LEU A 54 -3.80 26.50 11.03
N CYS A 55 -3.14 25.36 10.96
CA CYS A 55 -2.89 24.65 9.71
C CYS A 55 -4.20 24.28 9.00
N GLN A 56 -5.20 23.80 9.75
CA GLN A 56 -6.52 23.49 9.20
C GLN A 56 -7.22 24.72 8.64
N GLN A 57 -7.18 25.87 9.35
CA GLN A 57 -7.72 27.13 8.85
C GLN A 57 -7.01 27.59 7.58
N ALA A 58 -5.68 27.57 7.55
CA ALA A 58 -4.90 27.92 6.38
C ALA A 58 -5.23 27.02 5.16
N TYR A 59 -5.55 25.73 5.38
CA TYR A 59 -6.04 24.84 4.33
C TYR A 59 -7.48 25.17 3.89
N GLN A 60 -8.34 25.66 4.80
CA GLN A 60 -9.72 26.06 4.48
C GLN A 60 -9.78 27.39 3.69
N ASP A 61 -8.88 28.32 3.99
CA ASP A 61 -8.78 29.63 3.29
C ASP A 61 -8.23 29.47 1.86
N ILE A 62 -7.47 28.42 1.59
CA ILE A 62 -7.13 28.00 0.26
C ILE A 62 -8.33 27.20 -0.27
N GLN A 63 -9.16 27.80 -1.13
CA GLN A 63 -10.14 27.03 -1.94
C GLN A 63 -9.35 26.08 -2.85
N SER A 64 -8.92 24.97 -2.28
CA SER A 64 -8.17 23.97 -3.01
C SER A 64 -9.13 23.25 -3.95
N ALA A 65 -8.76 23.18 -5.20
CA ALA A 65 -9.38 22.23 -6.12
C ALA A 65 -9.40 20.82 -5.45
N PRO A 66 -10.44 20.02 -5.65
CA PRO A 66 -10.52 18.70 -5.04
C PRO A 66 -9.28 17.87 -5.40
N LEU A 67 -8.78 17.12 -4.43
CA LEU A 67 -7.72 16.14 -4.66
C LEU A 67 -8.33 14.93 -5.37
N ARG A 68 -7.99 14.77 -6.64
CA ARG A 68 -8.51 13.73 -7.52
C ARG A 68 -7.72 12.44 -7.32
N LEU A 69 -8.34 11.47 -6.66
CA LEU A 69 -7.74 10.18 -6.33
C LEU A 69 -8.36 9.06 -7.17
N GLY A 70 -7.55 8.44 -8.03
CA GLY A 70 -7.91 7.21 -8.72
C GLY A 70 -7.70 5.99 -7.82
N ILE A 71 -8.67 5.09 -7.76
CA ILE A 71 -8.56 3.84 -7.00
C ILE A 71 -8.76 2.68 -7.95
N SER A 72 -7.76 1.80 -8.05
CA SER A 72 -7.86 0.61 -8.88
C SER A 72 -8.91 -0.35 -8.35
N VAL A 73 -9.78 -0.82 -9.25
CA VAL A 73 -10.76 -1.88 -8.93
C VAL A 73 -10.10 -3.23 -8.62
N ALA A 74 -8.81 -3.39 -8.96
CA ALA A 74 -8.03 -4.57 -8.59
C ALA A 74 -7.62 -4.58 -7.10
N LEU A 75 -7.67 -3.43 -6.43
CA LEU A 75 -7.44 -3.32 -4.99
C LEU A 75 -8.69 -3.77 -4.23
N VAL A 76 -8.82 -5.07 -4.06
CA VAL A 76 -9.85 -5.62 -3.16
C VAL A 76 -9.57 -5.21 -1.71
N PRO A 77 -10.60 -5.19 -0.82
CA PRO A 77 -10.46 -4.72 0.56
C PRO A 77 -9.29 -5.33 1.35
N ASP A 78 -8.88 -6.54 0.99
CA ASP A 78 -7.82 -7.26 1.67
C ASP A 78 -6.41 -6.66 1.45
N TYR A 79 -6.18 -5.90 0.37
CA TYR A 79 -4.91 -5.21 0.14
C TYR A 79 -4.77 -3.94 0.98
N LEU A 80 -5.88 -3.27 1.23
CA LEU A 80 -5.97 -2.05 2.04
C LEU A 80 -7.20 -2.15 2.95
N PRO A 81 -7.14 -2.97 4.02
CA PRO A 81 -8.25 -3.09 4.95
C PRO A 81 -8.57 -1.73 5.55
N ASN A 82 -9.85 -1.44 5.72
CA ASN A 82 -10.37 -0.18 6.27
C ASN A 82 -10.01 1.09 5.46
N LEU A 83 -9.65 0.98 4.18
CA LEU A 83 -9.32 2.15 3.34
C LEU A 83 -10.45 3.20 3.40
N GLY A 84 -11.71 2.77 3.33
CA GLY A 84 -12.87 3.68 3.40
C GLY A 84 -12.91 4.46 4.70
N GLU A 85 -12.69 3.80 5.84
CA GLU A 85 -12.65 4.45 7.16
C GLU A 85 -11.47 5.43 7.28
N VAL A 86 -10.31 5.07 6.71
CA VAL A 86 -9.12 5.92 6.72
C VAL A 86 -9.32 7.15 5.83
N LEU A 87 -9.94 7.01 4.66
CA LEU A 87 -10.26 8.15 3.78
C LEU A 87 -11.30 9.07 4.44
N GLU A 88 -12.29 8.51 5.13
CA GLU A 88 -13.27 9.32 5.89
C GLU A 88 -12.59 10.05 7.06
N ALA A 89 -11.68 9.39 7.79
CA ALA A 89 -10.89 10.05 8.83
C ALA A 89 -10.01 11.17 8.26
N PHE A 90 -9.47 11.00 7.05
CA PHE A 90 -8.74 12.06 6.36
C PHE A 90 -9.63 13.25 6.05
N ARG A 91 -10.83 13.04 5.51
CA ARG A 91 -11.82 14.11 5.25
C ARG A 91 -12.20 14.87 6.51
N GLN A 92 -12.38 14.16 7.63
CA GLN A 92 -12.71 14.79 8.92
C GLN A 92 -11.54 15.60 9.48
N GLN A 93 -10.32 15.12 9.32
CA GLN A 93 -9.12 15.81 9.81
C GLN A 93 -8.71 17.00 8.92
N TYR A 94 -8.97 16.91 7.62
CA TYR A 94 -8.59 17.92 6.61
C TYR A 94 -9.80 18.34 5.77
N PRO A 95 -10.81 19.00 6.37
CA PRO A 95 -12.05 19.37 5.66
C PRO A 95 -11.83 20.37 4.51
N GLY A 96 -10.72 21.12 4.53
CA GLY A 96 -10.30 22.00 3.44
C GLY A 96 -9.71 21.29 2.20
N ILE A 97 -9.56 19.97 2.24
CA ILE A 97 -9.08 19.17 1.11
C ILE A 97 -10.19 18.21 0.66
N PRO A 98 -11.10 18.66 -0.24
CA PRO A 98 -12.12 17.76 -0.78
C PRO A 98 -11.48 16.60 -1.54
N LEU A 99 -11.94 15.38 -1.32
CA LEU A 99 -11.52 14.20 -2.10
C LEU A 99 -12.54 13.92 -3.20
N GLU A 100 -12.06 13.79 -4.42
CA GLU A 100 -12.82 13.26 -5.55
C GLU A 100 -12.27 11.88 -5.88
N LEU A 101 -13.11 10.84 -5.69
CA LEU A 101 -12.70 9.45 -5.86
C LEU A 101 -13.20 8.92 -7.20
N THR A 102 -12.33 8.31 -7.99
CA THR A 102 -12.67 7.68 -9.26
C THR A 102 -12.17 6.23 -9.25
N SER A 103 -13.08 5.28 -9.51
CA SER A 103 -12.71 3.87 -9.69
C SER A 103 -12.29 3.63 -11.14
N LEU A 104 -11.13 3.02 -11.33
CA LEU A 104 -10.50 2.79 -12.62
C LEU A 104 -9.89 1.38 -12.67
N SER A 105 -9.56 0.89 -13.87
CA SER A 105 -8.70 -0.29 -13.97
C SER A 105 -7.27 0.05 -13.54
N ASN A 106 -6.50 -0.98 -13.22
CA ASN A 106 -5.15 -0.79 -12.66
C ASN A 106 -4.17 -0.15 -13.65
N ASP A 107 -4.39 -0.33 -14.94
CA ASP A 107 -3.62 0.26 -16.04
C ASP A 107 -4.06 1.68 -16.40
N GLU A 108 -5.31 2.04 -16.16
CA GLU A 108 -5.81 3.39 -16.40
C GLU A 108 -5.28 4.42 -15.40
N VAL A 109 -5.09 4.04 -14.13
CA VAL A 109 -4.63 4.95 -13.08
C VAL A 109 -3.31 5.65 -13.46
N PRO A 110 -2.23 4.94 -13.88
CA PRO A 110 -0.99 5.59 -14.32
C PRO A 110 -1.18 6.52 -15.52
N VAL A 111 -2.02 6.14 -16.47
CA VAL A 111 -2.31 6.95 -17.68
C VAL A 111 -3.00 8.26 -17.30
N GLN A 112 -3.99 8.20 -16.42
CA GLN A 112 -4.72 9.40 -15.96
C GLN A 112 -3.82 10.33 -15.12
N LEU A 113 -2.91 9.77 -14.31
CA LEU A 113 -1.89 10.54 -13.59
C LEU A 113 -0.94 11.26 -14.54
N GLN A 114 -0.44 10.59 -15.59
CA GLN A 114 0.44 11.17 -16.60
C GLN A 114 -0.23 12.28 -17.40
N ARG A 115 -1.55 12.18 -17.63
CA ARG A 115 -2.37 13.20 -18.30
C ARG A 115 -2.78 14.35 -17.39
N GLY A 116 -2.50 14.29 -16.10
CA GLY A 116 -2.91 15.30 -15.12
C GLY A 116 -4.42 15.29 -14.81
N ALA A 117 -5.13 14.23 -15.17
CA ALA A 117 -6.54 14.05 -14.83
C ALA A 117 -6.71 13.63 -13.37
N LEU A 118 -5.71 12.98 -12.78
CA LEU A 118 -5.62 12.62 -11.37
C LEU A 118 -4.41 13.27 -10.72
N ASP A 119 -4.49 13.48 -9.41
CA ASP A 119 -3.41 14.00 -8.57
C ASP A 119 -2.66 12.89 -7.84
N ALA A 120 -3.37 11.80 -7.52
CA ALA A 120 -2.84 10.61 -6.89
C ALA A 120 -3.62 9.35 -7.35
N GLY A 121 -3.02 8.18 -7.14
CA GLY A 121 -3.66 6.92 -7.46
C GLY A 121 -3.26 5.78 -6.53
N LEU A 122 -4.18 4.88 -6.28
CA LEU A 122 -3.97 3.64 -5.56
C LEU A 122 -4.02 2.48 -6.57
N VAL A 123 -2.96 1.69 -6.62
CA VAL A 123 -2.81 0.58 -7.57
C VAL A 123 -2.28 -0.68 -6.87
N MET A 124 -2.46 -1.81 -7.52
CA MET A 124 -1.79 -3.05 -7.16
C MET A 124 -0.54 -3.22 -8.04
N ASP A 125 0.62 -3.52 -7.44
CA ASP A 125 1.88 -3.69 -8.16
C ASP A 125 2.85 -4.70 -7.53
N LEU A 126 3.90 -5.06 -8.28
CA LEU A 126 5.04 -5.87 -7.84
C LEU A 126 6.31 -5.01 -7.64
N GLY A 127 6.15 -3.73 -7.35
CA GLY A 127 7.27 -2.79 -7.20
C GLY A 127 7.62 -2.01 -8.47
N GLY A 128 7.02 -2.35 -9.61
CA GLY A 128 7.16 -1.59 -10.87
C GLY A 128 6.36 -0.29 -10.83
N CYS A 129 6.83 0.72 -11.56
CA CYS A 129 6.15 2.01 -11.70
C CYS A 129 6.36 2.57 -13.11
N ALA A 130 5.31 3.13 -13.69
CA ALA A 130 5.39 3.80 -14.97
C ALA A 130 6.30 5.04 -14.92
N ALA A 131 6.96 5.33 -16.03
CA ALA A 131 7.89 6.46 -16.13
C ALA A 131 7.20 7.80 -15.79
N GLY A 132 7.91 8.65 -15.05
CA GLY A 132 7.41 9.96 -14.63
C GLY A 132 6.48 9.95 -13.41
N LEU A 133 6.23 8.80 -12.82
CA LEU A 133 5.48 8.65 -11.58
C LEU A 133 6.43 8.30 -10.41
N ALA A 134 6.09 8.80 -9.23
CA ALA A 134 6.69 8.40 -7.96
C ALA A 134 5.75 7.39 -7.28
N ARG A 135 6.33 6.34 -6.70
CA ARG A 135 5.62 5.26 -6.04
C ARG A 135 5.98 5.18 -4.56
N THR A 136 4.98 4.93 -3.74
CA THR A 136 5.14 4.63 -2.31
C THR A 136 4.32 3.38 -1.98
N ALA A 137 4.95 2.34 -1.44
CA ALA A 137 4.22 1.15 -0.99
C ALA A 137 3.43 1.47 0.29
N LEU A 138 2.15 1.11 0.29
CA LEU A 138 1.25 1.23 1.46
C LEU A 138 1.11 -0.11 2.18
N SER A 139 1.04 -1.22 1.44
CA SER A 139 1.05 -2.57 2.01
C SER A 139 2.00 -3.48 1.22
N GLN A 140 2.39 -4.59 1.84
CA GLN A 140 3.25 -5.60 1.21
C GLN A 140 2.74 -6.99 1.58
N HIS A 141 2.51 -7.82 0.57
CA HIS A 141 2.03 -9.19 0.73
C HIS A 141 2.96 -10.14 -0.02
N THR A 142 3.25 -11.29 0.56
CA THR A 142 4.07 -12.32 -0.10
C THR A 142 3.40 -12.71 -1.42
N ALA A 143 4.17 -12.76 -2.52
CA ALA A 143 3.68 -13.22 -3.79
C ALA A 143 3.36 -14.72 -3.72
N ALA A 144 2.25 -15.10 -4.30
CA ALA A 144 1.79 -16.48 -4.33
C ALA A 144 1.10 -16.78 -5.67
N VAL A 145 0.80 -18.03 -5.88
CA VAL A 145 -0.13 -18.47 -6.92
C VAL A 145 -1.30 -19.19 -6.29
N MET A 146 -2.49 -18.89 -6.73
CA MET A 146 -3.68 -19.64 -6.41
C MET A 146 -3.80 -20.83 -7.35
N VAL A 147 -4.01 -22.01 -6.80
CA VAL A 147 -4.11 -23.28 -7.50
C VAL A 147 -5.35 -24.06 -7.06
N CYS A 148 -5.90 -24.89 -7.96
CA CYS A 148 -7.00 -25.77 -7.61
C CYS A 148 -6.51 -27.14 -7.13
N ARG A 149 -7.43 -27.96 -6.63
CA ARG A 149 -7.14 -29.28 -6.05
C ARG A 149 -6.52 -30.27 -7.04
N SER A 150 -6.79 -30.14 -8.34
CA SER A 150 -6.23 -30.99 -9.39
C SER A 150 -4.85 -30.52 -9.87
N SER A 151 -4.38 -29.37 -9.39
CA SER A 151 -3.07 -28.85 -9.77
C SER A 151 -1.92 -29.70 -9.22
N PRO A 152 -0.83 -29.89 -10.00
CA PRO A 152 0.38 -30.58 -9.52
C PRO A 152 1.02 -29.82 -8.33
N PHE A 153 0.66 -28.58 -8.10
CA PHE A 153 1.18 -27.75 -7.01
C PHE A 153 0.31 -27.81 -5.75
N TRP A 154 -0.81 -28.55 -5.75
CA TRP A 154 -1.76 -28.57 -4.62
C TRP A 154 -1.12 -28.91 -3.27
N GLU A 155 -0.22 -29.88 -3.24
CA GLU A 155 0.46 -30.30 -2.00
C GLU A 155 1.74 -29.49 -1.70
N ARG A 156 2.09 -28.55 -2.56
CA ARG A 156 3.28 -27.71 -2.39
C ARG A 156 2.97 -26.52 -1.49
N THR A 157 3.96 -26.06 -0.74
CA THR A 157 3.91 -24.81 0.02
C THR A 157 4.62 -23.67 -0.70
N HIS A 158 5.61 -24.02 -1.53
CA HIS A 158 6.43 -23.11 -2.31
C HIS A 158 6.65 -23.65 -3.71
N ILE A 159 6.67 -22.75 -4.67
CA ILE A 159 7.15 -23.02 -6.05
C ILE A 159 8.00 -21.85 -6.51
N THR A 160 8.77 -22.10 -7.58
CA THR A 160 9.63 -21.10 -8.23
C THR A 160 9.06 -20.71 -9.60
N PRO A 161 9.47 -19.58 -10.20
CA PRO A 161 9.08 -19.22 -11.55
C PRO A 161 9.39 -20.29 -12.60
N ALA A 162 10.47 -21.06 -12.43
CA ALA A 162 10.83 -22.16 -13.34
C ALA A 162 9.76 -23.26 -13.41
N GLU A 163 9.05 -23.51 -12.32
CA GLU A 163 8.00 -24.53 -12.24
C GLU A 163 6.69 -24.09 -12.93
N LEU A 164 6.59 -22.83 -13.32
CA LEU A 164 5.45 -22.31 -14.10
C LEU A 164 5.59 -22.60 -15.61
N ASP A 165 6.70 -23.22 -16.06
CA ASP A 165 6.90 -23.53 -17.45
C ASP A 165 5.76 -24.40 -18.00
N GLY A 166 5.22 -24.03 -19.16
CA GLY A 166 4.08 -24.71 -19.79
C GLY A 166 2.73 -24.56 -19.09
N GLN A 167 2.66 -23.86 -17.94
CA GLN A 167 1.39 -23.58 -17.25
C GLN A 167 0.66 -22.38 -17.87
N THR A 168 -0.65 -22.33 -17.75
CA THR A 168 -1.41 -21.10 -17.99
C THR A 168 -1.42 -20.27 -16.72
N LEU A 169 -0.72 -19.14 -16.74
CA LEU A 169 -0.64 -18.19 -15.62
C LEU A 169 -1.61 -17.03 -15.86
N LEU A 170 -2.65 -16.99 -15.05
CA LEU A 170 -3.58 -15.86 -15.01
C LEU A 170 -2.98 -14.74 -14.17
N VAL A 171 -3.01 -13.54 -14.68
CA VAL A 171 -2.50 -12.34 -14.00
C VAL A 171 -3.64 -11.36 -13.83
N PRO A 172 -4.26 -11.33 -12.64
CA PRO A 172 -5.44 -10.51 -12.41
C PRO A 172 -5.07 -9.05 -12.16
N GLY A 173 -5.67 -8.14 -12.94
CA GLY A 173 -5.76 -6.72 -12.62
C GLY A 173 -4.47 -5.91 -12.51
N PHE A 174 -3.31 -6.44 -12.94
CA PHE A 174 -2.06 -5.68 -12.93
C PHE A 174 -1.89 -4.81 -14.17
N ALA A 175 -1.35 -3.61 -13.98
CA ALA A 175 -0.83 -2.83 -15.10
C ALA A 175 0.43 -3.50 -15.69
N PRO A 176 0.66 -3.44 -17.01
CA PRO A 176 1.83 -4.08 -17.65
C PRO A 176 3.17 -3.68 -17.02
N ASP A 177 3.35 -2.40 -16.71
CA ASP A 177 4.59 -1.89 -16.07
C ASP A 177 4.79 -2.44 -14.65
N ALA A 178 3.69 -2.73 -13.95
CA ALA A 178 3.73 -3.32 -12.61
C ALA A 178 4.21 -4.78 -12.61
N LEU A 179 4.15 -5.46 -13.76
CA LEU A 179 4.55 -6.84 -13.96
C LEU A 179 6.04 -7.01 -14.35
N ALA A 180 6.80 -5.93 -14.50
CA ALA A 180 8.21 -6.01 -14.91
C ALA A 180 9.04 -6.99 -14.07
N PRO A 181 8.91 -7.08 -12.73
CA PRO A 181 9.62 -8.07 -11.92
C PRO A 181 9.22 -9.52 -12.22
N LEU A 182 7.94 -9.78 -12.53
CA LEU A 182 7.49 -11.12 -12.95
C LEU A 182 8.11 -11.52 -14.29
N TRP A 183 8.09 -10.61 -15.27
CA TRP A 183 8.72 -10.84 -16.56
C TRP A 183 10.23 -11.12 -16.44
N GLN A 184 10.90 -10.40 -15.54
CA GLN A 184 12.30 -10.62 -15.27
C GLN A 184 12.56 -12.02 -14.68
N ALA A 185 11.80 -12.40 -13.64
CA ALA A 185 11.95 -13.70 -12.98
C ALA A 185 11.69 -14.88 -13.95
N LEU A 186 10.67 -14.75 -14.81
CA LEU A 186 10.39 -15.76 -15.85
C LEU A 186 11.53 -15.88 -16.87
N ARG A 187 12.10 -14.76 -17.33
CA ARG A 187 13.26 -14.78 -18.24
C ARG A 187 14.49 -15.41 -17.59
N GLU A 188 14.79 -15.05 -16.35
CA GLU A 188 15.94 -15.59 -15.60
C GLU A 188 15.82 -17.10 -15.35
N SER A 189 14.60 -17.60 -15.15
CA SER A 189 14.33 -19.02 -14.97
C SER A 189 14.14 -19.78 -16.28
N SER A 190 14.14 -19.11 -17.44
CA SER A 190 13.83 -19.68 -18.75
C SER A 190 12.47 -20.36 -18.82
N ALA A 191 11.52 -19.91 -18.01
CA ALA A 191 10.14 -20.41 -17.99
C ALA A 191 9.26 -19.65 -18.99
N HIS A 192 8.42 -20.39 -19.69
CA HIS A 192 7.51 -19.88 -20.74
C HIS A 192 6.04 -20.26 -20.43
N PRO A 193 5.45 -19.75 -19.34
CA PRO A 193 4.03 -19.95 -19.11
C PRO A 193 3.19 -19.21 -20.18
N GLN A 194 2.02 -19.73 -20.48
CA GLN A 194 1.02 -18.99 -21.24
C GLN A 194 0.41 -17.94 -20.32
N LEU A 195 0.72 -16.67 -20.58
CA LEU A 195 0.27 -15.56 -19.73
C LEU A 195 -1.03 -14.96 -20.25
N GLU A 196 -1.99 -14.78 -19.34
CA GLU A 196 -3.28 -14.18 -19.66
C GLU A 196 -3.64 -13.13 -18.61
N LEU A 197 -3.88 -11.90 -19.08
CA LEU A 197 -4.40 -10.81 -18.24
C LEU A 197 -5.89 -11.01 -18.03
N VAL A 198 -6.34 -10.97 -16.78
CA VAL A 198 -7.76 -11.16 -16.42
C VAL A 198 -8.19 -10.00 -15.53
N GLU A 199 -9.25 -9.29 -15.93
CA GLU A 199 -9.72 -8.12 -15.18
C GLU A 199 -10.64 -8.49 -14.02
N GLN A 200 -11.42 -9.55 -14.16
CA GLN A 200 -12.48 -9.88 -13.20
C GLN A 200 -12.09 -11.04 -12.29
N PHE A 201 -12.16 -10.83 -11.00
CA PHE A 201 -11.83 -11.83 -9.98
C PHE A 201 -12.63 -13.14 -10.12
N TYR A 202 -13.91 -13.07 -10.45
CA TYR A 202 -14.73 -14.28 -10.67
C TYR A 202 -14.26 -15.14 -11.86
N GLN A 203 -13.74 -14.51 -12.91
CA GLN A 203 -13.15 -15.26 -14.03
C GLN A 203 -11.86 -15.96 -13.60
N VAL A 204 -11.06 -15.32 -12.74
CA VAL A 204 -9.86 -15.92 -12.16
C VAL A 204 -10.22 -17.18 -11.37
N LEU A 205 -11.18 -17.07 -10.45
CA LEU A 205 -11.64 -18.21 -9.64
C LEU A 205 -12.16 -19.35 -10.52
N TYR A 206 -13.06 -19.04 -11.46
CA TYR A 206 -13.65 -20.03 -12.35
C TYR A 206 -12.57 -20.76 -13.17
N ARG A 207 -11.66 -20.03 -13.79
CA ARG A 207 -10.62 -20.62 -14.65
C ARG A 207 -9.58 -21.40 -13.83
N THR A 208 -9.28 -20.96 -12.61
CA THR A 208 -8.40 -21.73 -11.71
C THR A 208 -9.06 -23.05 -11.32
N GLN A 209 -10.35 -23.06 -11.01
CA GLN A 209 -11.06 -24.27 -10.56
C GLN A 209 -11.37 -25.23 -11.70
N GLU A 210 -11.88 -24.73 -12.81
CA GLU A 210 -12.45 -25.57 -13.87
C GLU A 210 -11.47 -25.86 -15.01
N GLN A 211 -10.50 -24.97 -15.23
CA GLN A 211 -9.53 -25.07 -16.31
C GLN A 211 -8.11 -25.41 -15.84
N ASN A 212 -7.93 -25.64 -14.54
CA ASN A 212 -6.63 -25.94 -13.92
C ASN A 212 -5.54 -24.88 -14.22
N CYS A 213 -5.95 -23.61 -14.39
CA CYS A 213 -5.02 -22.52 -14.53
C CYS A 213 -4.38 -22.18 -13.18
N VAL A 214 -3.17 -21.61 -13.23
CA VAL A 214 -2.49 -21.04 -12.06
C VAL A 214 -2.75 -19.54 -12.08
N SER A 215 -3.07 -18.93 -10.96
CA SER A 215 -3.31 -17.48 -10.91
C SER A 215 -2.35 -16.77 -9.97
N LEU A 216 -1.72 -15.69 -10.43
CA LEU A 216 -0.93 -14.82 -9.56
C LEU A 216 -1.83 -14.24 -8.47
N ASN A 217 -1.40 -14.36 -7.23
CA ASN A 217 -2.15 -13.92 -6.05
C ASN A 217 -1.17 -13.48 -4.94
N ARG A 218 -1.70 -12.90 -3.88
CA ARG A 218 -0.99 -12.69 -2.62
C ARG A 218 -1.19 -13.90 -1.70
N PHE A 219 -0.17 -14.24 -0.94
CA PHE A 219 -0.31 -15.28 0.09
C PHE A 219 -1.10 -14.75 1.29
N GLU A 220 -2.15 -15.45 1.66
CA GLU A 220 -2.89 -15.17 2.88
C GLU A 220 -3.18 -16.44 3.67
N LYS A 221 -2.75 -16.41 4.92
CA LYS A 221 -2.89 -17.56 5.84
C LYS A 221 -4.36 -17.93 6.16
N SER A 222 -5.28 -16.96 6.04
CA SER A 222 -6.67 -17.11 6.51
C SER A 222 -7.70 -17.29 5.40
N SER A 223 -7.47 -16.77 4.19
CA SER A 223 -8.47 -16.77 3.12
C SER A 223 -8.53 -18.08 2.33
N SER A 224 -7.42 -18.78 2.19
CA SER A 224 -7.34 -20.06 1.48
C SER A 224 -8.14 -21.19 2.15
N ASN A 225 -8.41 -21.09 3.44
CA ASN A 225 -9.20 -22.10 4.16
C ASN A 225 -10.72 -21.98 3.99
N GLN A 226 -11.23 -20.89 3.38
CA GLN A 226 -12.68 -20.72 3.20
C GLN A 226 -13.19 -21.23 1.85
N MET A 227 -12.31 -21.39 0.86
CA MET A 227 -12.67 -22.00 -0.43
C MET A 227 -12.09 -23.41 -0.52
N SER A 228 -12.91 -24.42 -0.34
CA SER A 228 -12.51 -25.84 -0.26
C SER A 228 -11.77 -26.39 -1.49
N ASN A 229 -11.77 -25.66 -2.61
CA ASN A 229 -11.25 -26.12 -3.91
C ASN A 229 -10.07 -25.31 -4.46
N VAL A 230 -9.62 -24.27 -3.77
CA VAL A 230 -8.44 -23.48 -4.15
C VAL A 230 -7.58 -23.17 -2.94
N ARG A 231 -6.28 -23.00 -3.17
CA ARG A 231 -5.33 -22.60 -2.12
C ARG A 231 -4.19 -21.76 -2.71
N ASP A 232 -3.53 -21.01 -1.85
CA ASP A 232 -2.34 -20.26 -2.23
C ASP A 232 -1.08 -21.07 -1.96
N VAL A 233 -0.15 -21.01 -2.94
CA VAL A 233 1.20 -21.56 -2.86
C VAL A 233 2.17 -20.41 -3.06
N ILE A 234 3.13 -20.24 -2.16
CA ILE A 234 4.10 -19.13 -2.24
C ILE A 234 4.93 -19.26 -3.52
N LEU A 235 5.05 -18.15 -4.24
CA LEU A 235 5.89 -18.04 -5.43
C LEU A 235 7.19 -17.34 -5.05
N ASP A 236 8.25 -18.14 -4.86
CA ASP A 236 9.56 -17.64 -4.50
C ASP A 236 10.21 -16.86 -5.63
N GLY A 237 11.13 -15.94 -5.29
CA GLY A 237 11.89 -15.17 -6.28
C GLY A 237 11.17 -13.96 -6.85
N LEU A 238 9.94 -13.67 -6.40
CA LEU A 238 9.25 -12.41 -6.73
C LEU A 238 9.31 -11.41 -5.57
N PRO A 239 9.32 -10.11 -5.88
CA PRO A 239 9.07 -9.08 -4.86
C PRO A 239 7.64 -9.21 -4.34
N PRO A 240 7.35 -8.63 -3.15
CA PRO A 240 6.00 -8.65 -2.60
C PRO A 240 5.00 -7.94 -3.51
N ILE A 241 3.77 -8.45 -3.56
CA ILE A 241 2.65 -7.73 -4.15
C ILE A 241 2.28 -6.60 -3.19
N CYS A 242 2.17 -5.39 -3.72
CA CYS A 242 1.94 -4.19 -2.93
C CYS A 242 0.63 -3.51 -3.34
N ALA A 243 -0.01 -2.83 -2.39
CA ALA A 243 -0.83 -1.68 -2.71
C ALA A 243 0.09 -0.46 -2.79
N GLY A 244 0.21 0.13 -3.96
CA GLY A 244 1.06 1.27 -4.25
C GLY A 244 0.27 2.58 -4.31
N PHE A 245 0.81 3.64 -3.70
CA PHE A 245 0.36 5.00 -3.90
C PHE A 245 1.22 5.64 -4.99
N LEU A 246 0.61 6.03 -6.08
CA LEU A 246 1.25 6.69 -7.22
C LEU A 246 0.93 8.19 -7.25
N ARG A 247 1.91 8.99 -7.68
CA ARG A 247 1.76 10.43 -7.94
C ARG A 247 2.72 10.88 -9.03
N PRO A 248 2.44 12.00 -9.75
CA PRO A 248 3.38 12.57 -10.68
C PRO A 248 4.71 12.95 -10.00
N GLN A 249 5.85 12.58 -10.59
CA GLN A 249 7.16 12.83 -10.00
C GLN A 249 7.57 14.30 -10.08
N LYS A 250 7.19 14.98 -11.17
CA LYS A 250 7.60 16.37 -11.45
C LYS A 250 6.63 17.42 -10.89
N GLN A 251 5.42 17.03 -10.58
CA GLN A 251 4.38 17.93 -10.08
C GLN A 251 4.24 17.75 -8.58
N HIS A 252 4.72 18.72 -7.82
CA HIS A 252 4.58 18.72 -6.37
C HIS A 252 3.12 19.07 -5.99
N ASN A 253 2.37 18.11 -5.51
CA ASN A 253 1.04 18.30 -4.94
C ASN A 253 1.09 18.01 -3.42
N ALA A 254 1.13 19.09 -2.63
CA ALA A 254 1.25 18.98 -1.17
C ALA A 254 0.08 18.19 -0.53
N CYS A 255 -1.14 18.29 -1.11
CA CYS A 255 -2.31 17.56 -0.64
C CYS A 255 -2.17 16.06 -0.91
N ALA A 256 -1.64 15.68 -2.08
CA ALA A 256 -1.35 14.27 -2.40
C ALA A 256 -0.27 13.68 -1.48
N GLU A 257 0.76 14.46 -1.16
CA GLU A 257 1.80 14.02 -0.21
C GLU A 257 1.28 13.89 1.21
N LEU A 258 0.40 14.81 1.62
CA LEU A 258 -0.26 14.74 2.93
C LEU A 258 -1.14 13.49 3.02
N LEU A 259 -1.96 13.21 1.99
CA LEU A 259 -2.77 11.99 1.92
C LEU A 259 -1.89 10.74 1.97
N CYS A 260 -0.80 10.70 1.19
CA CYS A 260 0.13 9.57 1.19
C CYS A 260 0.66 9.27 2.60
N ARG A 261 1.13 10.29 3.31
CA ARG A 261 1.62 10.16 4.70
C ARG A 261 0.53 9.69 5.65
N PHE A 262 -0.67 10.26 5.51
CA PHE A 262 -1.82 9.88 6.34
C PHE A 262 -2.20 8.41 6.16
N LEU A 263 -2.23 7.93 4.92
CA LEU A 263 -2.47 6.52 4.60
C LEU A 263 -1.40 5.61 5.20
N GLN A 264 -0.11 5.96 5.08
CA GLN A 264 1.00 5.20 5.65
C GLN A 264 0.96 5.11 7.18
N GLU A 265 0.45 6.15 7.86
CA GLU A 265 0.34 6.18 9.32
C GLU A 265 -0.85 5.36 9.84
N ARG A 266 -1.93 5.29 9.07
CA ARG A 266 -3.21 4.71 9.49
C ARG A 266 -3.45 3.30 8.97
N LEU A 267 -2.96 2.96 7.79
CA LEU A 267 -2.97 1.62 7.24
C LEU A 267 -1.78 0.85 7.85
N LYS A 268 -2.00 0.24 9.02
CA LYS A 268 -1.00 -0.62 9.68
C LYS A 268 -1.28 -2.07 9.29
N PHE A 269 -0.27 -2.74 8.76
CA PHE A 269 -0.24 -4.16 8.42
C PHE A 269 0.68 -4.90 9.38
#